data_253c58bfb96eb693526d06960139048e
#
_entry.id   253c58bfb96eb693526d06960139048e
#
_cell.length_a   1.000
_cell.length_b   1.000
_cell.length_c   1.000
_cell.angle_alpha   90.00
_cell.angle_beta   90.00
_cell.angle_gamma   90.00
#
_symmetry.space_group_name_H-M   'P 1'
#
loop_
_entity.id
_entity.type
_entity.pdbx_description
1 polymer ?
#
loop_
_entity_poly.entity_id
_entity_poly.type
_entity_poly.pdbx_seq_one_letter_code
_entity_poly.pdbx_strand_id
1 'polypeptide(L)'
;TLKLPKGTRLQVRLYGEVGALTLSETVSGAVTPPPASDLAQSFDVMQDGAVAINGAGGRVWQVVALPDLAPKIEITGALTREREGKMQLPFAAEDDYGITGGAAQITLDLAQVDRRFGLATDPEPREALVIDLPLPISGNRAKFSDMILEDVSKHPFANLPVEIRLTATDAMAQQGEAPVLQGVLPGKRFFDPLAAAIIEMRRDL
;
A
#
# COMPACT_ATOMS: atom_id res chain seq x y z
N THR A 1 18.67 10.05 25.53
CA THR A 1 18.39 10.14 24.09
C THR A 1 17.37 9.09 23.73
N LEU A 2 16.32 9.49 23.05
CA LEU A 2 15.31 8.61 22.46
C LEU A 2 15.58 8.52 20.94
N LYS A 3 15.52 7.31 20.41
CA LYS A 3 15.54 7.08 18.97
C LYS A 3 14.12 6.70 18.55
N LEU A 4 13.49 7.51 17.71
CA LEU A 4 12.10 7.33 17.31
C LEU A 4 12.00 7.37 15.79
N PRO A 5 11.17 6.52 15.18
CA PRO A 5 10.86 6.61 13.77
C PRO A 5 10.31 7.99 13.41
N LYS A 6 10.69 8.50 12.25
CA LYS A 6 10.04 9.67 11.66
C LYS A 6 8.55 9.38 11.47
N GLY A 7 7.68 10.35 11.80
CA GLY A 7 6.23 10.16 11.82
C GLY A 7 5.66 9.59 13.14
N THR A 8 6.52 9.23 14.11
CA THR A 8 6.02 8.78 15.42
C THR A 8 5.22 9.88 16.09
N ARG A 9 3.96 9.60 16.45
CA ARG A 9 3.11 10.52 17.21
C ARG A 9 3.41 10.45 18.69
N LEU A 10 3.88 11.56 19.26
CA LEU A 10 4.06 11.75 20.69
C LEU A 10 2.82 12.42 21.29
N GLN A 11 2.34 11.86 22.42
CA GLN A 11 1.27 12.46 23.22
C GLN A 11 1.84 12.78 24.59
N VAL A 12 1.74 14.03 24.99
CA VAL A 12 2.18 14.52 26.29
C VAL A 12 0.97 15.02 27.08
N ARG A 13 0.86 14.56 28.31
CA ARG A 13 -0.17 15.04 29.24
C ARG A 13 0.51 15.61 30.47
N LEU A 14 0.23 16.88 30.79
CA LEU A 14 0.71 17.59 31.95
C LEU A 14 -0.36 17.50 33.05
N TYR A 15 0.06 17.16 34.25
CA TYR A 15 -0.83 17.06 35.41
C TYR A 15 -0.42 18.11 36.44
N GLY A 16 -1.39 18.86 36.96
CA GLY A 16 -1.21 19.91 37.95
C GLY A 16 -1.95 21.18 37.57
N GLU A 17 -1.57 22.28 38.22
CA GLU A 17 -2.15 23.61 37.90
C GLU A 17 -1.69 24.06 36.51
N VAL A 18 -2.59 24.67 35.74
CA VAL A 18 -2.32 25.20 34.40
C VAL A 18 -1.19 26.22 34.48
N GLY A 19 -0.14 26.00 33.69
CA GLY A 19 1.05 26.86 33.64
C GLY A 19 2.16 26.50 34.64
N ALA A 20 1.91 25.65 35.62
CA ALA A 20 2.98 25.13 36.50
C ALA A 20 4.00 24.29 35.76
N LEU A 21 3.54 23.54 34.77
CA LEU A 21 4.39 22.81 33.81
C LEU A 21 4.08 23.33 32.41
N THR A 22 5.13 23.42 31.59
CA THR A 22 5.01 23.81 30.19
C THR A 22 5.78 22.84 29.31
N LEU A 23 5.27 22.60 28.10
CA LEU A 23 5.96 21.79 27.09
C LEU A 23 6.66 22.67 26.08
N SER A 24 7.89 22.34 25.75
CA SER A 24 8.58 22.85 24.56
C SER A 24 9.16 21.70 23.75
N GLU A 25 9.06 21.75 22.44
CA GLU A 25 9.59 20.76 21.54
C GLU A 25 10.13 21.38 20.26
N THR A 26 11.08 20.70 19.63
CA THR A 26 11.68 21.10 18.36
C THR A 26 11.68 19.96 17.34
N VAL A 27 11.00 18.86 17.67
CA VAL A 27 11.01 17.63 16.87
C VAL A 27 9.94 17.59 15.79
N SER A 28 8.86 18.37 15.94
CA SER A 28 7.79 18.45 14.93
C SER A 28 8.13 19.34 13.75
N GLY A 29 9.02 20.33 13.94
CA GLY A 29 9.27 21.37 12.96
C GLY A 29 8.08 22.32 12.75
N ALA A 30 7.11 22.34 13.67
CA ALA A 30 5.92 23.18 13.57
C ALA A 30 6.29 24.68 13.68
N VAL A 31 5.81 25.47 12.73
CA VAL A 31 6.02 26.92 12.72
C VAL A 31 5.17 27.61 13.79
N THR A 32 4.01 27.04 14.12
CA THR A 32 3.09 27.57 15.14
C THR A 32 2.73 26.44 16.09
N PRO A 33 3.54 26.20 17.14
CA PRO A 33 3.25 25.19 18.15
C PRO A 33 2.01 25.59 18.96
N PRO A 34 1.28 24.62 19.58
CA PRO A 34 0.22 24.91 20.50
C PRO A 34 0.74 25.66 21.74
N PRO A 35 -0.14 26.32 22.55
CA PRO A 35 0.29 26.98 23.77
C PRO A 35 1.06 26.04 24.68
N ALA A 36 2.23 26.46 25.16
CA ALA A 36 3.11 25.63 25.97
C ALA A 36 2.51 25.10 27.28
N SER A 37 1.46 25.76 27.78
CA SER A 37 0.72 25.43 28.99
C SER A 37 -0.48 24.51 28.78
N ASP A 38 -0.78 24.12 27.55
CA ASP A 38 -1.86 23.18 27.28
C ASP A 38 -1.57 21.84 27.96
N LEU A 39 -2.58 21.36 28.72
CA LEU A 39 -2.44 20.13 29.52
C LEU A 39 -2.34 18.86 28.68
N ALA A 40 -2.78 18.88 27.44
CA ALA A 40 -2.68 17.75 26.53
C ALA A 40 -2.20 18.23 25.16
N GLN A 41 -1.05 17.75 24.73
CA GLN A 41 -0.45 18.10 23.45
C GLN A 41 -0.06 16.84 22.70
N SER A 42 -0.19 16.86 21.37
CA SER A 42 0.29 15.81 20.50
C SER A 42 0.97 16.41 19.27
N PHE A 43 2.08 15.79 18.86
CA PHE A 43 2.86 16.20 17.70
C PHE A 43 3.60 15.00 17.13
N ASP A 44 3.98 15.09 15.85
CA ASP A 44 4.69 14.02 15.16
C ASP A 44 6.19 14.35 15.10
N VAL A 45 7.04 13.34 15.27
CA VAL A 45 8.49 13.47 15.18
C VAL A 45 8.88 13.53 13.71
N MET A 46 9.33 14.69 13.24
CA MET A 46 9.72 14.92 11.85
C MET A 46 11.21 15.13 11.67
N GLN A 47 11.92 15.52 12.75
CA GLN A 47 13.35 15.83 12.73
C GLN A 47 14.00 15.58 14.09
N ASP A 48 15.32 15.59 14.11
CA ASP A 48 16.10 15.57 15.34
C ASP A 48 15.81 16.80 16.18
N GLY A 49 15.80 16.66 17.48
CA GLY A 49 15.52 17.77 18.38
C GLY A 49 15.41 17.36 19.84
N ALA A 50 14.69 18.17 20.59
CA ALA A 50 14.44 17.92 22.00
C ALA A 50 12.97 18.10 22.36
N VAL A 51 12.53 17.34 23.35
CA VAL A 51 11.24 17.51 24.01
C VAL A 51 11.53 17.82 25.46
N ALA A 52 11.04 18.95 25.98
CA ALA A 52 11.29 19.41 27.32
C ALA A 52 9.98 19.72 28.05
N ILE A 53 9.82 19.15 29.23
CA ILE A 53 8.84 19.58 30.22
C ILE A 53 9.55 20.54 31.16
N ASN A 54 9.13 21.81 31.19
CA ASN A 54 9.70 22.85 32.01
C ASN A 54 8.84 23.06 33.27
N GLY A 55 9.45 23.40 34.39
CA GLY A 55 8.81 23.58 35.68
C GLY A 55 9.41 22.69 36.75
N ALA A 56 8.76 22.62 37.93
CA ALA A 56 9.25 21.82 39.04
C ALA A 56 9.25 20.32 38.68
N GLY A 57 10.42 19.66 38.76
CA GLY A 57 10.57 18.27 38.34
C GLY A 57 10.64 18.05 36.83
N GLY A 58 10.80 19.12 36.07
CA GLY A 58 10.90 19.08 34.63
C GLY A 58 12.04 18.23 34.10
N ARG A 59 11.93 17.79 32.84
CA ARG A 59 12.90 16.90 32.20
C ARG A 59 13.03 17.16 30.72
N VAL A 60 14.24 16.98 30.20
CA VAL A 60 14.56 17.12 28.76
C VAL A 60 14.93 15.77 28.17
N TRP A 61 14.35 15.44 27.03
CA TRP A 61 14.71 14.28 26.21
C TRP A 61 15.27 14.75 24.88
N GLN A 62 16.47 14.30 24.56
CA GLN A 62 17.01 14.43 23.21
C GLN A 62 16.41 13.33 22.35
N VAL A 63 15.90 13.70 21.19
CA VAL A 63 15.24 12.81 20.23
C VAL A 63 16.06 12.79 18.93
N VAL A 64 16.34 11.60 18.45
CA VAL A 64 16.91 11.35 17.12
C VAL A 64 15.81 10.70 16.29
N ALA A 65 15.42 11.37 15.21
CA ALA A 65 14.44 10.87 14.25
C ALA A 65 15.12 9.85 13.33
N LEU A 66 14.71 8.60 13.42
CA LEU A 66 15.18 7.56 12.51
C LEU A 66 14.50 7.75 11.15
N PRO A 67 15.24 7.65 10.03
CA PRO A 67 14.62 7.71 8.71
C PRO A 67 13.65 6.55 8.55
N ASP A 68 12.59 6.80 7.79
CA ASP A 68 11.62 5.82 7.36
C ASP A 68 11.91 5.47 5.89
N LEU A 69 12.01 4.22 5.57
CA LEU A 69 12.29 3.72 4.22
C LEU A 69 10.99 3.36 3.53
N ALA A 70 10.93 3.59 2.22
CA ALA A 70 9.78 3.16 1.44
C ALA A 70 9.64 1.63 1.46
N PRO A 71 8.40 1.10 1.51
CA PRO A 71 8.15 -0.32 1.52
C PRO A 71 8.67 -1.00 0.24
N LYS A 72 9.01 -2.27 0.35
CA LYS A 72 9.38 -3.12 -0.78
C LYS A 72 8.31 -4.17 -0.97
N ILE A 73 7.97 -4.42 -2.23
CA ILE A 73 7.04 -5.47 -2.61
C ILE A 73 7.58 -6.22 -3.82
N GLU A 74 7.40 -7.52 -3.85
CA GLU A 74 7.82 -8.37 -4.97
C GLU A 74 6.81 -9.47 -5.24
N ILE A 75 6.71 -9.88 -6.49
CA ILE A 75 5.94 -11.04 -6.91
C ILE A 75 6.85 -12.26 -6.76
N THR A 76 6.46 -13.21 -5.91
CA THR A 76 7.30 -14.35 -5.54
C THR A 76 7.03 -15.61 -6.36
N GLY A 77 6.06 -15.57 -7.27
CA GLY A 77 5.75 -16.72 -8.12
C GLY A 77 4.88 -16.35 -9.32
N ALA A 78 4.51 -17.34 -10.10
CA ALA A 78 3.73 -17.15 -11.31
C ALA A 78 2.26 -16.79 -11.00
N LEU A 79 1.65 -16.03 -11.90
CA LEU A 79 0.20 -15.88 -11.95
C LEU A 79 -0.42 -17.23 -12.33
N THR A 80 -1.18 -17.80 -11.43
CA THR A 80 -1.80 -19.11 -11.62
C THR A 80 -3.31 -19.05 -11.49
N ARG A 81 -3.95 -20.14 -11.91
CA ARG A 81 -5.40 -20.31 -11.87
C ARG A 81 -5.76 -21.49 -10.99
N GLU A 82 -6.58 -21.24 -9.99
CA GLU A 82 -7.20 -22.28 -9.20
C GLU A 82 -8.37 -22.95 -9.93
N ARG A 83 -8.92 -24.04 -9.36
CA ARG A 83 -10.02 -24.85 -9.95
C ARG A 83 -11.16 -23.90 -10.26
N GLU A 84 -11.85 -23.27 -10.01
CA GLU A 84 -13.01 -22.43 -10.38
C GLU A 84 -12.67 -21.19 -11.21
N GLY A 85 -11.39 -21.02 -11.62
CA GLY A 85 -10.95 -19.87 -12.41
C GLY A 85 -10.49 -18.69 -11.57
N LYS A 86 -10.35 -18.86 -10.24
CA LYS A 86 -9.80 -17.83 -9.36
C LYS A 86 -8.35 -17.57 -9.68
N MET A 87 -7.99 -16.31 -9.65
CA MET A 87 -6.62 -15.85 -9.78
C MET A 87 -5.85 -16.12 -8.49
N GLN A 88 -4.63 -16.59 -8.61
CA GLN A 88 -3.65 -16.68 -7.52
C GLN A 88 -2.37 -15.97 -7.93
N LEU A 89 -1.93 -15.03 -7.12
CA LEU A 89 -0.68 -14.31 -7.31
C LEU A 89 0.05 -14.19 -5.97
N PRO A 90 1.11 -14.98 -5.74
CA PRO A 90 1.89 -14.90 -4.52
C PRO A 90 2.80 -13.67 -4.54
N PHE A 91 2.93 -13.02 -3.39
CA PHE A 91 3.79 -11.87 -3.21
C PHE A 91 4.46 -11.88 -1.84
N ALA A 92 5.52 -11.11 -1.71
CA ALA A 92 6.15 -10.78 -0.44
C ALA A 92 6.29 -9.27 -0.32
N ALA A 93 6.17 -8.79 0.90
CA ALA A 93 6.27 -7.38 1.20
C ALA A 93 7.07 -7.16 2.50
N GLU A 94 7.89 -6.10 2.50
CA GLU A 94 8.78 -5.78 3.60
C GLU A 94 8.86 -4.27 3.78
N ASP A 95 8.84 -3.83 5.04
CA ASP A 95 8.94 -2.43 5.46
C ASP A 95 9.48 -2.35 6.88
N ASP A 96 10.26 -1.32 7.22
CA ASP A 96 10.91 -1.21 8.53
C ASP A 96 9.91 -0.89 9.66
N TYR A 97 8.78 -0.25 9.38
CA TYR A 97 7.74 0.06 10.38
C TYR A 97 6.39 -0.58 10.09
N GLY A 98 6.24 -1.21 8.96
CA GLY A 98 5.09 -2.02 8.62
C GLY A 98 4.15 -1.42 7.58
N ILE A 99 3.68 -2.29 6.70
CA ILE A 99 2.80 -1.96 5.58
C ILE A 99 1.38 -1.71 6.09
N THR A 100 0.79 -0.60 5.69
CA THR A 100 -0.57 -0.20 6.06
C THR A 100 -1.60 -0.48 4.98
N GLY A 101 -1.15 -0.57 3.71
CA GLY A 101 -2.03 -0.82 2.57
C GLY A 101 -1.27 -1.24 1.32
N GLY A 102 -1.99 -1.42 0.25
CA GLY A 102 -1.45 -1.71 -1.06
C GLY A 102 -2.51 -2.23 -2.00
N ALA A 103 -2.18 -2.33 -3.28
CA ALA A 103 -3.11 -2.81 -4.30
C ALA A 103 -2.40 -3.52 -5.46
N ALA A 104 -3.12 -4.41 -6.10
CA ALA A 104 -2.80 -4.93 -7.43
C ALA A 104 -3.63 -4.17 -8.46
N GLN A 105 -2.99 -3.42 -9.32
CA GLN A 105 -3.61 -2.76 -10.46
C GLN A 105 -3.40 -3.62 -11.71
N ILE A 106 -4.50 -4.03 -12.35
CA ILE A 106 -4.50 -4.89 -13.52
C ILE A 106 -5.07 -4.12 -14.70
N THR A 107 -4.26 -3.99 -15.75
CA THR A 107 -4.63 -3.30 -16.99
C THR A 107 -4.52 -4.24 -18.18
N LEU A 108 -5.29 -4.01 -19.24
CA LEU A 108 -5.14 -4.75 -20.49
C LEU A 108 -3.80 -4.40 -21.16
N ASP A 109 -3.07 -5.42 -21.58
CA ASP A 109 -1.93 -5.28 -22.50
C ASP A 109 -2.46 -5.31 -23.95
N LEU A 110 -2.94 -4.17 -24.40
CA LEU A 110 -3.54 -4.02 -25.73
C LEU A 110 -2.57 -4.39 -26.86
N ALA A 111 -1.27 -4.28 -26.65
CA ALA A 111 -0.27 -4.64 -27.66
C ALA A 111 -0.21 -6.15 -27.91
N GLN A 112 -0.58 -6.95 -26.90
CA GLN A 112 -0.60 -8.40 -26.99
C GLN A 112 -1.99 -9.00 -27.24
N VAL A 113 -3.06 -8.19 -27.21
CA VAL A 113 -4.40 -8.68 -27.55
C VAL A 113 -4.50 -8.91 -29.06
N ASP A 114 -4.78 -10.15 -29.47
CA ASP A 114 -5.04 -10.48 -30.88
C ASP A 114 -6.40 -9.87 -31.30
N ARG A 115 -6.33 -8.83 -32.12
CA ARG A 115 -7.49 -8.09 -32.63
C ARG A 115 -7.54 -8.10 -34.18
N ARG A 116 -7.26 -9.24 -34.76
CA ARG A 116 -7.20 -9.39 -36.23
C ARG A 116 -8.48 -8.93 -36.94
N PHE A 117 -9.61 -9.04 -36.28
CA PHE A 117 -10.93 -8.67 -36.80
C PHE A 117 -11.55 -7.52 -36.01
N GLY A 118 -10.74 -6.78 -35.25
CA GLY A 118 -11.22 -5.66 -34.44
C GLY A 118 -11.94 -4.59 -35.26
N LEU A 119 -13.10 -4.15 -34.77
CA LEU A 119 -13.93 -3.15 -35.42
C LEU A 119 -13.38 -1.74 -35.28
N ALA A 120 -12.65 -1.47 -34.24
CA ALA A 120 -12.03 -0.18 -33.95
C ALA A 120 -10.51 -0.25 -34.09
N THR A 121 -9.91 0.73 -34.72
CA THR A 121 -8.44 0.87 -34.83
C THR A 121 -7.85 1.21 -33.46
N ASP A 122 -8.50 2.12 -32.74
CA ASP A 122 -8.11 2.56 -31.42
C ASP A 122 -9.21 2.16 -30.41
N PRO A 123 -9.01 1.10 -29.61
CA PRO A 123 -9.99 0.68 -28.63
C PRO A 123 -10.15 1.73 -27.53
N GLU A 124 -11.35 1.87 -27.02
CA GLU A 124 -11.60 2.72 -25.86
C GLU A 124 -10.76 2.31 -24.65
N PRO A 125 -10.20 3.27 -23.91
CA PRO A 125 -9.51 2.98 -22.66
C PRO A 125 -10.45 2.25 -21.69
N ARG A 126 -9.99 1.16 -21.13
CA ARG A 126 -10.71 0.42 -20.08
C ARG A 126 -10.14 0.78 -18.72
N GLU A 127 -11.03 0.93 -17.74
CA GLU A 127 -10.60 1.14 -16.34
C GLU A 127 -9.80 -0.05 -15.86
N ALA A 128 -8.77 0.23 -15.06
CA ALA A 128 -7.98 -0.79 -14.42
C ALA A 128 -8.81 -1.55 -13.38
N LEU A 129 -8.64 -2.86 -13.31
CA LEU A 129 -9.13 -3.64 -12.18
C LEU A 129 -8.18 -3.43 -11.00
N VAL A 130 -8.70 -2.95 -9.88
CA VAL A 130 -7.93 -2.74 -8.64
C VAL A 130 -8.39 -3.73 -7.60
N ILE A 131 -7.44 -4.45 -7.00
CA ILE A 131 -7.65 -5.44 -5.95
C ILE A 131 -6.76 -5.05 -4.77
N ASP A 132 -7.35 -4.86 -3.60
CA ASP A 132 -6.57 -4.56 -2.40
C ASP A 132 -5.67 -5.74 -2.02
N LEU A 133 -4.46 -5.43 -1.53
CA LEU A 133 -3.56 -6.47 -1.03
C LEU A 133 -4.09 -7.04 0.28
N PRO A 134 -4.13 -8.38 0.43
CA PRO A 134 -4.39 -8.98 1.72
C PRO A 134 -3.27 -8.61 2.70
N LEU A 135 -3.66 -8.11 3.87
CA LEU A 135 -2.74 -7.78 4.94
C LEU A 135 -2.95 -8.72 6.12
N PRO A 136 -1.89 -9.13 6.83
CA PRO A 136 -2.03 -9.94 8.04
C PRO A 136 -2.93 -9.25 9.08
N ILE A 137 -3.96 -9.97 9.55
CA ILE A 137 -4.88 -9.48 10.59
C ILE A 137 -4.17 -9.41 11.94
N SER A 138 -3.23 -10.32 12.17
CA SER A 138 -2.43 -10.40 13.40
C SER A 138 -0.97 -10.60 13.06
N GLY A 139 -0.08 -10.15 13.96
CA GLY A 139 1.36 -10.30 13.79
C GLY A 139 2.03 -9.05 13.21
N ASN A 140 3.26 -9.25 12.78
CA ASN A 140 4.12 -8.16 12.29
C ASN A 140 3.88 -7.91 10.79
N ARG A 141 3.53 -6.69 10.43
CA ARG A 141 3.37 -6.24 9.05
C ARG A 141 4.67 -5.70 8.44
N ALA A 142 5.78 -5.78 9.17
CA ALA A 142 7.07 -5.34 8.67
C ALA A 142 7.65 -6.31 7.63
N LYS A 143 7.31 -7.59 7.72
CA LYS A 143 7.74 -8.58 6.71
C LYS A 143 6.77 -9.73 6.68
N PHE A 144 6.16 -9.95 5.51
CA PHE A 144 5.22 -11.05 5.32
C PHE A 144 5.18 -11.50 3.85
N SER A 145 4.66 -12.69 3.65
CA SER A 145 4.31 -13.22 2.33
C SER A 145 2.87 -13.67 2.38
N ASP A 146 2.13 -13.37 1.32
CA ASP A 146 0.73 -13.72 1.19
C ASP A 146 0.38 -13.99 -0.28
N MET A 147 -0.87 -14.25 -0.55
CA MET A 147 -1.36 -14.57 -1.89
C MET A 147 -2.63 -13.76 -2.18
N ILE A 148 -2.62 -13.04 -3.29
CA ILE A 148 -3.85 -12.47 -3.82
C ILE A 148 -4.68 -13.62 -4.39
N LEU A 149 -5.86 -13.84 -3.82
CA LEU A 149 -6.80 -14.86 -4.24
C LEU A 149 -8.14 -14.17 -4.57
N GLU A 150 -8.43 -14.03 -5.88
CA GLU A 150 -9.61 -13.28 -6.34
C GLU A 150 -10.33 -13.98 -7.49
N ASP A 151 -11.66 -13.96 -7.47
CA ASP A 151 -12.47 -14.49 -8.57
C ASP A 151 -12.67 -13.43 -9.67
N VAL A 152 -11.70 -13.36 -10.57
CA VAL A 152 -11.73 -12.49 -11.75
C VAL A 152 -12.33 -13.16 -12.98
N SER A 153 -12.89 -14.36 -12.84
CA SER A 153 -13.33 -15.19 -13.97
C SER A 153 -14.47 -14.59 -14.80
N LYS A 154 -15.21 -13.66 -14.21
CA LYS A 154 -16.28 -12.92 -14.89
C LYS A 154 -15.88 -11.53 -15.36
N HIS A 155 -14.65 -11.09 -15.01
CA HIS A 155 -14.17 -9.78 -15.41
C HIS A 155 -13.97 -9.69 -16.92
N PRO A 156 -14.20 -8.52 -17.57
CA PRO A 156 -13.99 -8.34 -19.00
C PRO A 156 -12.57 -8.71 -19.47
N PHE A 157 -11.55 -8.61 -18.61
CA PHE A 157 -10.17 -8.95 -18.92
C PHE A 157 -9.86 -10.45 -18.79
N ALA A 158 -10.78 -11.27 -18.32
CA ALA A 158 -10.55 -12.71 -18.14
C ALA A 158 -10.13 -13.37 -19.47
N ASN A 159 -9.10 -14.22 -19.42
CA ASN A 159 -8.45 -14.87 -20.55
C ASN A 159 -7.77 -13.92 -21.56
N LEU A 160 -7.55 -12.65 -21.19
CA LEU A 160 -6.85 -11.67 -22.03
C LEU A 160 -5.44 -11.38 -21.46
N PRO A 161 -4.49 -10.95 -22.30
CA PRO A 161 -3.21 -10.43 -21.85
C PRO A 161 -3.38 -9.19 -20.98
N VAL A 162 -2.68 -9.17 -19.86
CA VAL A 162 -2.74 -8.06 -18.87
C VAL A 162 -1.36 -7.73 -18.33
N GLU A 163 -1.22 -6.49 -17.88
CA GLU A 163 -0.13 -6.05 -17.03
C GLU A 163 -0.63 -5.92 -15.60
N ILE A 164 0.12 -6.44 -14.65
CA ILE A 164 -0.17 -6.39 -13.22
C ILE A 164 0.93 -5.60 -12.53
N ARG A 165 0.54 -4.54 -11.80
CA ARG A 165 1.40 -3.72 -10.94
C ARG A 165 1.00 -3.91 -9.50
N LEU A 166 1.92 -4.31 -8.65
CA LEU A 166 1.71 -4.35 -7.21
C LEU A 166 2.33 -3.13 -6.56
N THR A 167 1.57 -2.48 -5.70
CA THR A 167 2.04 -1.37 -4.86
C THR A 167 1.81 -1.69 -3.40
N ALA A 168 2.75 -1.32 -2.54
CA ALA A 168 2.60 -1.35 -1.10
C ALA A 168 2.76 0.06 -0.55
N THR A 169 2.08 0.38 0.53
CA THR A 169 2.09 1.70 1.17
C THR A 169 2.31 1.55 2.67
N ASP A 170 3.17 2.39 3.23
CA ASP A 170 3.45 2.48 4.66
C ASP A 170 2.57 3.51 5.39
N ALA A 171 2.89 3.77 6.66
CA ALA A 171 2.17 4.75 7.49
C ALA A 171 2.49 6.21 7.12
N MET A 172 3.62 6.47 6.47
CA MET A 172 4.02 7.79 5.97
C MET A 172 3.54 8.07 4.54
N ALA A 173 2.71 7.18 3.99
CA ALA A 173 2.22 7.21 2.61
C ALA A 173 3.34 7.10 1.55
N GLN A 174 4.50 6.54 1.90
CA GLN A 174 5.51 6.15 0.94
C GLN A 174 5.03 4.91 0.18
N GLN A 175 5.41 4.79 -1.08
CA GLN A 175 4.98 3.68 -1.93
C GLN A 175 6.19 2.92 -2.46
N GLY A 176 6.09 1.59 -2.42
CA GLY A 176 6.98 0.68 -3.12
C GLY A 176 6.21 -0.05 -4.22
N GLU A 177 6.88 -0.31 -5.33
CA GLU A 177 6.29 -0.99 -6.47
C GLU A 177 7.11 -2.23 -6.85
N ALA A 178 6.41 -3.31 -7.20
CA ALA A 178 7.04 -4.48 -7.81
C ALA A 178 7.26 -4.26 -9.31
N PRO A 179 8.23 -4.96 -9.92
CA PRO A 179 8.33 -5.03 -11.38
C PRO A 179 7.01 -5.49 -11.99
N VAL A 180 6.63 -4.87 -13.12
CA VAL A 180 5.38 -5.20 -13.82
C VAL A 180 5.39 -6.66 -14.26
N LEU A 181 4.35 -7.40 -13.90
CA LEU A 181 4.14 -8.77 -14.36
C LEU A 181 3.22 -8.75 -15.59
N GLN A 182 3.70 -9.31 -16.69
CA GLN A 182 2.86 -9.58 -17.86
C GLN A 182 2.34 -11.01 -17.80
N GLY A 183 1.08 -11.22 -18.18
CA GLY A 183 0.48 -12.53 -18.17
C GLY A 183 -0.93 -12.54 -18.75
N VAL A 184 -1.58 -13.69 -18.69
CA VAL A 184 -2.98 -13.83 -19.08
C VAL A 184 -3.83 -13.91 -17.82
N LEU A 185 -4.81 -13.01 -17.70
CA LEU A 185 -5.68 -12.99 -16.54
C LEU A 185 -6.49 -14.31 -16.46
N PRO A 186 -6.46 -15.04 -15.35
CA PRO A 186 -7.22 -16.26 -15.19
C PRO A 186 -8.72 -16.07 -15.44
N GLY A 187 -9.31 -17.02 -16.13
CA GLY A 187 -10.74 -17.03 -16.44
C GLY A 187 -11.30 -18.45 -16.50
N LYS A 188 -12.60 -18.58 -16.72
CA LYS A 188 -13.23 -19.88 -16.92
C LYS A 188 -12.74 -20.52 -18.21
N ARG A 189 -12.57 -21.83 -18.18
CA ARG A 189 -12.36 -22.62 -19.40
C ARG A 189 -13.70 -23.03 -19.98
N PHE A 190 -13.86 -22.84 -21.26
CA PHE A 190 -15.03 -23.27 -21.99
C PHE A 190 -14.63 -24.48 -22.86
N PHE A 191 -15.28 -25.61 -22.61
CA PHE A 191 -15.03 -26.83 -23.39
C PHE A 191 -15.98 -26.94 -24.59
N ASP A 192 -17.11 -26.20 -24.57
CA ASP A 192 -18.01 -26.10 -25.68
C ASP A 192 -17.40 -25.19 -26.78
N PRO A 193 -17.26 -25.69 -28.04
CA PRO A 193 -16.63 -24.92 -29.11
C PRO A 193 -17.36 -23.62 -29.43
N LEU A 194 -18.70 -23.60 -29.33
CA LEU A 194 -19.48 -22.40 -29.59
C LEU A 194 -19.26 -21.35 -28.50
N ALA A 195 -19.27 -21.77 -27.23
CA ALA A 195 -18.98 -20.87 -26.12
C ALA A 195 -17.56 -20.31 -26.19
N ALA A 196 -16.60 -21.13 -26.58
CA ALA A 196 -15.22 -20.68 -26.81
C ALA A 196 -15.12 -19.63 -27.93
N ALA A 197 -15.80 -19.87 -29.05
CA ALA A 197 -15.84 -18.93 -30.18
C ALA A 197 -16.47 -17.58 -29.79
N ILE A 198 -17.55 -17.58 -29.03
CA ILE A 198 -18.22 -16.35 -28.55
C ILE A 198 -17.28 -15.54 -27.66
N ILE A 199 -16.51 -16.21 -26.79
CA ILE A 199 -15.53 -15.54 -25.93
C ILE A 199 -14.36 -14.98 -26.73
N GLU A 200 -13.94 -15.66 -27.79
CA GLU A 200 -12.90 -15.14 -28.69
C GLU A 200 -13.38 -13.92 -29.48
N MET A 201 -14.61 -13.90 -29.96
CA MET A 201 -15.21 -12.74 -30.62
C MET A 201 -15.23 -11.48 -29.76
N ARG A 202 -15.24 -11.62 -28.44
CA ARG A 202 -15.15 -10.48 -27.52
C ARG A 202 -13.85 -9.67 -27.67
N ARG A 203 -12.78 -10.27 -28.19
CA ARG A 203 -11.50 -9.60 -28.44
C ARG A 203 -11.56 -8.63 -29.58
N ASP A 204 -12.53 -8.82 -30.47
CA ASP A 204 -12.67 -8.03 -31.69
C ASP A 204 -13.53 -6.75 -31.46
N LEU A 205 -14.23 -6.69 -30.35
CA LEU A 205 -15.00 -5.54 -29.90
C LEU A 205 -14.15 -4.62 -29.00
#